data_fe360a7c163b028db07f9666386a8280
#
_entry.id   fe360a7c163b028db07f9666386a8280
#
_cell.length_a   1.000
_cell.length_b   1.000
_cell.length_c   1.000
_cell.angle_alpha   90.00
_cell.angle_beta   90.00
_cell.angle_gamma   90.00
#
_symmetry.space_group_name_H-M   'P 1'
#
loop_
_entity.id
_entity.type
_entity.pdbx_description
1 polymer ?
#
loop_
_entity_poly.entity_id
_entity_poly.type
_entity_poly.pdbx_seq_one_letter_code
_entity_poly.pdbx_strand_id
1 'polypeptide(L)'
;MPFNEKIINERHGDIAALVEIMRALRDREKGCPWDIEQTFESISQYTIEEAYEVADAIDRKDWEGLKTELGDLLLQSIFLTL
;
A
#
# COMPACT_ATOMS: atom_id res chain seq x y z
N MET A 1 3.28 -14.62 0.75
CA MET A 1 3.05 -13.45 1.61
C MET A 1 1.98 -13.75 2.64
N PRO A 2 2.06 -13.18 3.84
CA PRO A 2 1.13 -13.51 4.92
C PRO A 2 -0.21 -12.79 4.84
N PHE A 3 -0.68 -12.43 3.68
CA PHE A 3 -2.00 -11.84 3.53
C PHE A 3 -3.00 -12.90 3.04
N ASN A 4 -4.25 -12.66 3.32
CA ASN A 4 -5.32 -13.60 3.03
C ASN A 4 -5.88 -13.37 1.62
N GLU A 5 -5.55 -14.29 0.69
CA GLU A 5 -6.03 -14.22 -0.69
C GLU A 5 -7.56 -14.21 -0.78
N LYS A 6 -8.23 -14.88 0.15
CA LYS A 6 -9.69 -14.87 0.20
C LYS A 6 -10.24 -13.47 0.43
N ILE A 7 -9.62 -12.70 1.33
CA ILE A 7 -10.01 -11.31 1.57
C ILE A 7 -9.83 -10.49 0.29
N ILE A 8 -8.69 -10.64 -0.38
CA ILE A 8 -8.40 -9.93 -1.62
C ILE A 8 -9.45 -10.25 -2.68
N ASN A 9 -9.75 -11.53 -2.89
CA ASN A 9 -10.65 -11.97 -3.94
C ASN A 9 -12.11 -11.61 -3.67
N GLU A 10 -12.55 -11.68 -2.42
CA GLU A 10 -13.95 -11.43 -2.05
C GLU A 10 -14.25 -9.97 -1.73
N ARG A 11 -13.25 -9.21 -1.30
CA ARG A 11 -13.42 -7.85 -0.78
C ARG A 11 -12.47 -6.84 -1.40
N HIS A 12 -12.01 -7.10 -2.64
CA HIS A 12 -11.15 -6.15 -3.33
C HIS A 12 -11.91 -4.82 -3.52
N GLY A 13 -11.23 -3.69 -3.32
CA GLY A 13 -11.83 -2.38 -3.34
C GLY A 13 -12.46 -1.96 -2.00
N ASP A 14 -12.51 -2.84 -1.02
CA ASP A 14 -12.98 -2.56 0.32
C ASP A 14 -11.80 -2.06 1.16
N ILE A 15 -11.90 -0.82 1.66
CA ILE A 15 -10.82 -0.22 2.46
C ILE A 15 -10.58 -1.01 3.75
N ALA A 16 -11.62 -1.54 4.37
CA ALA A 16 -11.45 -2.37 5.56
C ALA A 16 -10.61 -3.61 5.28
N ALA A 17 -10.76 -4.21 4.08
CA ALA A 17 -9.94 -5.33 3.67
C ALA A 17 -8.47 -4.94 3.51
N LEU A 18 -8.19 -3.76 2.96
CA LEU A 18 -6.82 -3.25 2.85
C LEU A 18 -6.19 -3.06 4.23
N VAL A 19 -6.93 -2.53 5.18
CA VAL A 19 -6.46 -2.36 6.56
C VAL A 19 -6.14 -3.72 7.19
N GLU A 20 -7.01 -4.71 7.01
CA GLU A 20 -6.77 -6.06 7.51
C GLU A 20 -5.51 -6.69 6.91
N ILE A 21 -5.33 -6.55 5.60
CA ILE A 21 -4.15 -7.05 4.90
C ILE A 21 -2.89 -6.39 5.46
N MET A 22 -2.91 -5.07 5.61
CA MET A 22 -1.75 -4.33 6.11
C MET A 22 -1.42 -4.72 7.55
N ARG A 23 -2.42 -4.90 8.41
CA ARG A 23 -2.20 -5.36 9.78
C ARG A 23 -1.55 -6.73 9.81
N ALA A 24 -1.99 -7.65 8.94
CA ALA A 24 -1.40 -8.97 8.83
C ALA A 24 0.07 -8.90 8.40
N LEU A 25 0.38 -8.05 7.42
CA LEU A 25 1.75 -7.85 6.95
C LEU A 25 2.68 -7.28 8.02
N ARG A 26 2.15 -6.46 8.92
CA ARG A 26 2.93 -5.83 9.98
C ARG A 26 2.93 -6.62 11.30
N ASP A 27 2.28 -7.76 11.36
CA ASP A 27 2.31 -8.62 12.54
C ASP A 27 3.76 -9.04 12.82
N ARG A 28 4.23 -8.78 14.04
CA ARG A 28 5.63 -9.00 14.42
C ARG A 28 6.05 -10.46 14.41
N GLU A 29 5.10 -11.37 14.57
CA GLU A 29 5.39 -12.80 14.62
C GLU A 29 5.18 -13.49 13.28
N LYS A 30 4.13 -13.08 12.53
CA LYS A 30 3.67 -13.78 11.33
C LYS A 30 3.65 -12.90 10.10
N GLY A 31 4.03 -11.63 10.22
CA GLY A 31 3.95 -10.68 9.13
C GLY A 31 5.11 -10.77 8.17
N CYS A 32 5.11 -9.88 7.19
CA CYS A 32 6.17 -9.75 6.21
C CYS A 32 7.39 -9.07 6.86
N PRO A 33 8.58 -9.70 6.85
CA PRO A 33 9.77 -9.09 7.46
C PRO A 33 10.06 -7.67 6.97
N TRP A 34 9.86 -7.41 5.69
CA TRP A 34 10.07 -6.07 5.13
C TRP A 34 9.13 -5.05 5.78
N ASP A 35 7.83 -5.36 5.88
CA ASP A 35 6.83 -4.46 6.46
C ASP A 35 7.08 -4.21 7.94
N ILE A 36 7.49 -5.25 8.68
CA ILE A 36 7.77 -5.15 10.10
C ILE A 36 8.93 -4.19 10.38
N GLU A 37 9.95 -4.21 9.52
CA GLU A 37 11.14 -3.38 9.68
C GLU A 37 10.95 -1.92 9.29
N GLN A 38 9.86 -1.57 8.59
CA GLN A 38 9.64 -0.20 8.13
C GLN A 38 9.33 0.75 9.27
N THR A 39 9.84 1.96 9.18
CA THR A 39 9.57 3.08 10.09
C THR A 39 8.91 4.21 9.30
N PHE A 40 8.43 5.23 9.99
CA PHE A 40 7.92 6.43 9.31
C PHE A 40 8.98 7.04 8.41
N GLU A 41 10.22 7.09 8.88
CA GLU A 41 11.34 7.66 8.15
C GLU A 41 11.66 6.87 6.89
N SER A 42 11.63 5.53 6.97
CA SER A 42 11.90 4.70 5.80
C SER A 42 10.80 4.78 4.75
N ILE A 43 9.55 5.01 5.17
CA ILE A 43 8.41 5.11 4.26
C ILE A 43 8.28 6.50 3.64
N SER A 44 8.69 7.57 4.35
CA SER A 44 8.49 8.94 3.87
C SER A 44 9.05 9.17 2.47
N GLN A 45 10.22 8.60 2.19
CA GLN A 45 10.88 8.72 0.90
C GLN A 45 10.06 8.05 -0.21
N TYR A 46 9.50 6.88 0.06
CA TYR A 46 8.64 6.18 -0.88
C TYR A 46 7.34 6.95 -1.12
N THR A 47 6.80 7.60 -0.10
CA THR A 47 5.59 8.41 -0.23
C THR A 47 5.82 9.58 -1.19
N ILE A 48 6.97 10.23 -1.09
CA ILE A 48 7.34 11.32 -1.99
C ILE A 48 7.45 10.79 -3.42
N GLU A 49 8.14 9.68 -3.63
CA GLU A 49 8.31 9.05 -4.93
C GLU A 49 6.95 8.68 -5.55
N GLU A 50 6.05 8.08 -4.77
CA GLU A 50 4.72 7.71 -5.25
C GLU A 50 3.87 8.93 -5.61
N ALA A 51 3.99 10.03 -4.87
CA ALA A 51 3.29 11.25 -5.21
C ALA A 51 3.76 11.79 -6.57
N TYR A 52 5.05 11.74 -6.85
CA TYR A 52 5.57 12.10 -8.17
C TYR A 52 5.08 11.17 -9.26
N GLU A 53 5.03 9.87 -9.00
CA GLU A 53 4.53 8.88 -9.96
C GLU A 53 3.06 9.14 -10.31
N VAL A 54 2.25 9.50 -9.30
CA VAL A 54 0.84 9.87 -9.49
C VAL A 54 0.75 11.11 -10.40
N ALA A 55 1.51 12.14 -10.09
CA ALA A 55 1.52 13.37 -10.88
C ALA A 55 1.98 13.11 -12.32
N ASP A 56 3.01 12.31 -12.49
CA ASP A 56 3.55 11.94 -13.79
C ASP A 56 2.50 11.17 -14.63
N ALA A 57 1.80 10.21 -14.02
CA ALA A 57 0.76 9.45 -14.70
C ALA A 57 -0.37 10.37 -15.19
N ILE A 58 -0.74 11.36 -14.39
CA ILE A 58 -1.77 12.35 -14.79
C ILE A 58 -1.27 13.18 -15.98
N ASP A 59 -0.03 13.66 -15.92
CA ASP A 59 0.56 14.49 -16.97
C ASP A 59 0.64 13.73 -18.29
N ARG A 60 0.96 12.44 -18.24
CA ARG A 60 1.01 11.58 -19.42
C ARG A 60 -0.35 11.05 -19.86
N LYS A 61 -1.40 11.32 -19.11
CA LYS A 61 -2.74 10.77 -19.34
C LYS A 61 -2.76 9.25 -19.35
N ASP A 62 -1.88 8.64 -18.55
CA ASP A 62 -1.82 7.19 -18.36
C ASP A 62 -2.76 6.80 -17.23
N TRP A 63 -4.03 6.60 -17.58
CA TRP A 63 -5.08 6.36 -16.58
C TRP A 63 -4.97 4.99 -15.90
N GLU A 64 -4.46 3.99 -16.62
CA GLU A 64 -4.21 2.67 -16.01
C GLU A 64 -3.04 2.72 -15.03
N GLY A 65 -1.96 3.41 -15.42
CA GLY A 65 -0.84 3.64 -14.53
C GLY A 65 -1.24 4.45 -13.31
N LEU A 66 -2.12 5.44 -13.49
CA LEU A 66 -2.64 6.24 -12.38
C LEU A 66 -3.34 5.39 -11.32
N LYS A 67 -4.14 4.41 -11.73
CA LYS A 67 -4.80 3.49 -10.79
C LYS A 67 -3.79 2.74 -9.95
N THR A 68 -2.74 2.22 -10.58
CA THR A 68 -1.68 1.49 -9.90
C THR A 68 -0.95 2.39 -8.90
N GLU A 69 -0.55 3.59 -9.33
CA GLU A 69 0.19 4.51 -8.47
C GLU A 69 -0.66 5.03 -7.31
N LEU A 70 -1.95 5.30 -7.54
CA LEU A 70 -2.87 5.70 -6.47
C LEU A 70 -3.06 4.57 -5.45
N GLY A 71 -3.13 3.32 -5.92
CA GLY A 71 -3.22 2.16 -5.05
C GLY A 71 -2.00 2.06 -4.13
N ASP A 72 -0.82 2.23 -4.69
CA ASP A 72 0.44 2.19 -3.93
C ASP A 72 0.50 3.32 -2.91
N LEU A 73 0.09 4.54 -3.28
CA LEU A 73 0.06 5.67 -2.36
C LEU A 73 -0.95 5.45 -1.24
N LEU A 74 -2.11 4.88 -1.55
CA LEU A 74 -3.12 4.55 -0.56
C LEU A 74 -2.60 3.52 0.44
N LEU A 75 -1.91 2.47 -0.04
CA LEU A 75 -1.31 1.47 0.83
C LEU A 75 -0.31 2.09 1.80
N GLN A 76 0.53 3.00 1.32
CA GLN A 76 1.47 3.72 2.18
C GLN A 76 0.76 4.57 3.21
N SER A 77 -0.32 5.23 2.82
CA SER A 77 -1.12 6.05 3.74
C SER A 77 -1.72 5.19 4.86
N ILE A 78 -2.24 4.02 4.51
CA ILE A 78 -2.78 3.07 5.49
C ILE A 78 -1.67 2.58 6.41
N PHE A 79 -0.53 2.21 5.85
CA PHE A 79 0.65 1.77 6.59
C PHE A 79 1.02 2.77 7.68
N LEU A 80 1.05 4.06 7.34
CA LEU A 80 1.46 5.12 8.26
C LEU A 80 0.44 5.37 9.38
N THR A 81 -0.79 4.89 9.24
CA THR A 81 -1.84 5.04 10.26
C THR A 81 -1.88 3.87 11.25
N LEU A 82 -1.18 2.79 10.97
CA LEU A 82 -1.14 1.63 11.85
C LEU A 82 0.06 1.71 12.79
#